data_2dea68246c496afc061276133e0a4a96
#
_entry.id   2dea68246c496afc061276133e0a4a96
#
_cell.length_a   1.000
_cell.length_b   1.000
_cell.length_c   1.000
_cell.angle_alpha   90.00
_cell.angle_beta   90.00
_cell.angle_gamma   90.00
#
_symmetry.space_group_name_H-M   'P 1'
#
loop_
_entity.id
_entity.type
_entity.pdbx_description
1 polymer ?
#
loop_
_entity_poly.entity_id
_entity_poly.type
_entity_poly.pdbx_seq_one_letter_code
_entity_poly.pdbx_strand_id
1 'polypeptide(L)'
;ANREFMEDSNIPGQISFSPKHVSTLPNLGEVDIFRSIQYLPGVQLALGSTSDLYIRGGSPDQNLIMLDGITVYNPYHLGGIFSTFNTDAIKEADFHAGGFPARYGGRMGAILNIINREGNVNRVKGMSNISLISSKLLLEGPMPSYKDMRGSWMISGREQAIAASGFP
;
A
#
# COMPACT_ATOMS: atom_id res chain seq x y z
N ALA A 1 6.59 4.36 -22.84
CA ALA A 1 7.38 4.77 -21.69
C ALA A 1 6.85 4.27 -20.33
N ASN A 2 5.76 3.48 -20.28
CA ASN A 2 5.13 3.08 -19.01
C ASN A 2 5.21 1.56 -18.70
N ARG A 3 6.07 0.82 -19.39
CA ARG A 3 6.17 -0.65 -19.16
C ARG A 3 7.12 -1.06 -18.04
N GLU A 4 7.94 -0.16 -17.52
CA GLU A 4 8.90 -0.46 -16.45
C GLU A 4 8.27 -0.51 -15.03
N PHE A 5 7.02 -0.05 -14.89
CA PHE A 5 6.31 -0.04 -13.61
C PHE A 5 5.53 -1.31 -13.32
N MET A 6 5.35 -2.14 -14.32
CA MET A 6 4.50 -3.33 -14.24
C MET A 6 5.39 -4.56 -14.38
N GLU A 7 5.53 -5.30 -13.30
CA GLU A 7 6.02 -6.66 -13.39
C GLU A 7 4.88 -7.47 -14.00
N ASP A 8 5.07 -7.95 -15.25
CA ASP A 8 4.09 -8.77 -15.94
C ASP A 8 3.86 -10.04 -15.10
N SER A 9 2.76 -10.07 -14.37
CA SER A 9 2.32 -11.29 -13.72
C SER A 9 1.80 -12.25 -14.79
N ASN A 10 2.06 -13.53 -14.62
CA ASN A 10 1.53 -14.59 -15.51
C ASN A 10 -0.02 -14.72 -15.43
N ILE A 11 -0.69 -13.85 -14.68
CA ILE A 11 -2.14 -13.85 -14.49
C ILE A 11 -2.74 -12.67 -15.27
N PRO A 12 -3.59 -12.92 -16.27
CA PRO A 12 -4.25 -11.86 -17.03
C PRO A 12 -5.03 -10.90 -16.12
N GLY A 13 -4.76 -9.59 -16.26
CA GLY A 13 -5.45 -8.56 -15.50
C GLY A 13 -4.86 -8.25 -14.12
N GLN A 14 -3.79 -8.92 -13.73
CA GLN A 14 -3.00 -8.59 -12.53
C GLN A 14 -1.87 -7.65 -12.91
N ILE A 15 -1.66 -6.64 -12.07
CA ILE A 15 -0.53 -5.72 -12.14
C ILE A 15 0.12 -5.74 -10.76
N SER A 16 1.37 -6.18 -10.69
CA SER A 16 2.16 -6.17 -9.47
C SER A 16 3.14 -5.01 -9.50
N PHE A 17 3.28 -4.30 -8.41
CA PHE A 17 4.22 -3.19 -8.28
C PHE A 17 4.81 -3.12 -6.89
N SER A 18 6.04 -2.65 -6.80
CA SER A 18 6.76 -2.47 -5.53
C SER A 18 6.87 -0.99 -5.15
N PRO A 19 7.03 -0.66 -3.85
CA PRO A 19 7.24 0.71 -3.39
C PRO A 19 8.44 1.41 -4.03
N LYS A 20 9.45 0.66 -4.44
CA LYS A 20 10.61 1.20 -5.16
C LYS A 20 10.22 1.82 -6.51
N HIS A 21 9.32 1.17 -7.23
CA HIS A 21 8.77 1.70 -8.48
C HIS A 21 7.87 2.90 -8.22
N VAL A 22 7.09 2.85 -7.14
CA VAL A 22 6.19 3.93 -6.72
C VAL A 22 6.95 5.21 -6.37
N SER A 23 8.13 5.11 -5.77
CA SER A 23 8.95 6.26 -5.39
C SER A 23 9.47 7.07 -6.58
N THR A 24 9.49 6.50 -7.77
CA THR A 24 9.91 7.19 -9.01
C THR A 24 8.80 8.02 -9.64
N LEU A 25 7.55 7.84 -9.19
CA LEU A 25 6.41 8.62 -9.66
C LEU A 25 6.36 10.00 -9.00
N PRO A 26 5.75 11.01 -9.64
CA PRO A 26 5.52 12.30 -9.02
C PRO A 26 4.71 12.16 -7.73
N ASN A 27 5.28 12.59 -6.61
CA ASN A 27 4.66 12.52 -5.31
C ASN A 27 4.52 13.91 -4.70
N LEU A 28 3.43 14.15 -3.98
CA LEU A 28 3.23 15.39 -3.22
C LEU A 28 3.91 15.27 -1.84
N GLY A 29 5.24 15.16 -1.86
CA GLY A 29 6.05 15.12 -0.64
C GLY A 29 6.12 13.78 0.08
N GLU A 30 5.23 12.81 -0.22
CA GLU A 30 5.25 11.48 0.37
C GLU A 30 4.78 10.41 -0.61
N VAL A 31 5.47 9.28 -0.60
CA VAL A 31 5.10 8.11 -1.41
C VAL A 31 3.85 7.47 -0.80
N ASP A 32 2.79 7.37 -1.60
CA ASP A 32 1.54 6.73 -1.19
C ASP A 32 1.08 5.72 -2.24
N ILE A 33 0.67 4.53 -1.76
CA ILE A 33 0.33 3.41 -2.64
C ILE A 33 -0.93 3.69 -3.46
N PHE A 34 -1.94 4.35 -2.88
CA PHE A 34 -3.16 4.67 -3.61
C PHE A 34 -2.94 5.70 -4.71
N ARG A 35 -2.07 6.68 -4.46
CA ARG A 35 -1.68 7.64 -5.50
C ARG A 35 -0.97 6.97 -6.67
N SER A 36 -0.24 5.91 -6.39
CA SER A 36 0.46 5.16 -7.43
C SER A 36 -0.49 4.37 -8.31
N ILE A 37 -1.54 3.81 -7.73
CA ILE A 37 -2.57 3.08 -8.46
C ILE A 37 -3.32 3.99 -9.45
N GLN A 38 -3.42 5.29 -9.19
CA GLN A 38 -4.07 6.25 -10.10
C GLN A 38 -3.46 6.29 -11.49
N TYR A 39 -2.18 5.98 -11.60
CA TYR A 39 -1.50 5.93 -12.89
C TYR A 39 -1.80 4.67 -13.70
N LEU A 40 -2.54 3.72 -13.10
CA LEU A 40 -2.93 2.50 -13.77
C LEU A 40 -4.14 2.72 -14.69
N PRO A 41 -4.21 2.01 -15.84
CA PRO A 41 -5.33 2.13 -16.75
C PRO A 41 -6.66 1.76 -16.11
N GLY A 42 -7.68 2.58 -16.30
CA GLY A 42 -9.03 2.34 -15.78
C GLY A 42 -9.24 2.69 -14.32
N VAL A 43 -8.28 3.33 -13.67
CA VAL A 43 -8.42 3.88 -12.32
C VAL A 43 -8.67 5.37 -12.40
N GLN A 44 -9.70 5.84 -11.69
CA GLN A 44 -10.05 7.24 -11.58
C GLN A 44 -10.21 7.60 -10.10
N LEU A 45 -9.84 8.83 -9.76
CA LEU A 45 -10.11 9.41 -8.45
C LEU A 45 -11.31 10.34 -8.53
N ALA A 46 -12.04 10.43 -7.44
CA ALA A 46 -13.01 11.51 -7.27
C ALA A 46 -12.28 12.87 -7.22
N LEU A 47 -12.88 13.87 -7.85
CA LEU A 47 -12.42 15.25 -7.78
C LEU A 47 -12.43 15.71 -6.31
N GLY A 48 -11.25 16.06 -5.80
CA GLY A 48 -11.09 16.55 -4.43
C GLY A 48 -10.91 15.48 -3.35
N SER A 49 -10.99 14.19 -3.69
CA SER A 49 -10.67 13.08 -2.79
C SER A 49 -9.55 12.24 -3.40
N THR A 50 -8.59 11.85 -2.59
CA THR A 50 -7.55 10.89 -2.99
C THR A 50 -7.89 9.47 -2.54
N SER A 51 -9.01 9.30 -1.85
CA SER A 51 -9.41 8.04 -1.24
C SER A 51 -10.37 7.21 -2.09
N ASP A 52 -11.21 7.88 -2.87
CA ASP A 52 -12.27 7.19 -3.58
C ASP A 52 -11.74 6.70 -4.94
N LEU A 53 -11.29 5.45 -4.95
CA LEU A 53 -10.84 4.79 -6.17
C LEU A 53 -12.03 4.24 -6.96
N TYR A 54 -12.33 4.88 -8.08
CA TYR A 54 -13.28 4.39 -9.06
C TYR A 54 -12.52 3.55 -10.09
N ILE A 55 -12.79 2.27 -10.12
CA ILE A 55 -12.05 1.36 -10.98
C ILE A 55 -13.02 0.77 -12.01
N ARG A 56 -12.74 1.02 -13.28
CA ARG A 56 -13.58 0.59 -14.42
C ARG A 56 -15.06 0.96 -14.25
N GLY A 57 -15.34 2.13 -13.66
CA GLY A 57 -16.72 2.60 -13.43
C GLY A 57 -17.39 1.98 -12.19
N GLY A 58 -16.72 1.10 -11.46
CA GLY A 58 -17.21 0.58 -10.19
C GLY A 58 -17.03 1.61 -9.05
N SER A 59 -17.91 1.58 -8.05
CA SER A 59 -17.84 2.44 -6.87
C SER A 59 -16.75 1.99 -5.89
N PRO A 60 -16.21 2.88 -5.05
CA PRO A 60 -15.12 2.58 -4.12
C PRO A 60 -15.43 1.45 -3.13
N ASP A 61 -16.67 1.32 -2.70
CA ASP A 61 -17.15 0.27 -1.79
C ASP A 61 -17.14 -1.13 -2.41
N GLN A 62 -17.07 -1.22 -3.74
CA GLN A 62 -16.98 -2.48 -4.47
C GLN A 62 -15.55 -3.01 -4.56
N ASN A 63 -14.55 -2.23 -4.16
CA ASN A 63 -13.16 -2.65 -4.17
C ASN A 63 -12.82 -3.45 -2.90
N LEU A 64 -12.00 -4.49 -3.07
CA LEU A 64 -11.46 -5.27 -1.97
C LEU A 64 -10.00 -4.85 -1.73
N ILE A 65 -9.76 -4.28 -0.56
CA ILE A 65 -8.40 -3.89 -0.15
C ILE A 65 -7.98 -4.81 0.98
N MET A 66 -6.81 -5.42 0.81
CA MET A 66 -6.27 -6.38 1.78
C MET A 66 -4.83 -6.02 2.14
N LEU A 67 -4.48 -6.32 3.38
CA LEU A 67 -3.10 -6.31 3.89
C LEU A 67 -2.75 -7.71 4.38
N ASP A 68 -1.78 -8.34 3.75
CA ASP A 68 -1.39 -9.74 4.01
C ASP A 68 -2.57 -10.72 4.00
N GLY A 69 -3.53 -10.51 3.09
CA GLY A 69 -4.74 -11.31 2.97
C GLY A 69 -5.87 -10.96 3.95
N ILE A 70 -5.67 -9.99 4.84
CA ILE A 70 -6.69 -9.50 5.77
C ILE A 70 -7.41 -8.30 5.16
N THR A 71 -8.73 -8.33 5.12
CA THR A 71 -9.53 -7.23 4.57
C THR A 71 -9.42 -5.98 5.44
N VAL A 72 -9.08 -4.86 4.80
CA VAL A 72 -9.02 -3.54 5.41
C VAL A 72 -10.24 -2.73 4.97
N TYR A 73 -11.12 -2.42 5.91
CA TYR A 73 -12.38 -1.74 5.62
C TYR A 73 -12.23 -0.23 5.45
N ASN A 74 -11.32 0.38 6.18
CA ASN A 74 -11.04 1.82 6.09
C ASN A 74 -9.54 2.04 5.89
N PRO A 75 -9.06 2.00 4.64
CA PRO A 75 -7.64 2.12 4.33
C PRO A 75 -7.15 3.56 4.25
N TYR A 76 -7.94 4.53 4.69
CA TYR A 76 -7.68 5.96 4.51
C TYR A 76 -7.63 6.73 5.82
N HIS A 77 -6.80 7.78 5.85
CA HIS A 77 -6.73 8.77 6.93
C HIS A 77 -6.96 10.19 6.41
N LEU A 78 -7.27 11.12 7.29
CA LEU A 78 -7.44 12.56 7.01
C LEU A 78 -8.40 12.84 5.85
N GLY A 79 -9.63 12.33 5.95
CA GLY A 79 -10.64 12.59 4.92
C GLY A 79 -10.26 12.04 3.54
N GLY A 80 -9.41 11.01 3.50
CA GLY A 80 -9.03 10.34 2.27
C GLY A 80 -7.81 10.90 1.55
N ILE A 81 -7.03 11.75 2.19
CA ILE A 81 -5.84 12.36 1.55
C ILE A 81 -4.67 11.37 1.50
N PHE A 82 -4.54 10.49 2.49
CA PHE A 82 -3.45 9.53 2.57
C PHE A 82 -3.94 8.14 2.94
N SER A 83 -3.20 7.12 2.49
CA SER A 83 -3.42 5.75 2.93
C SER A 83 -2.93 5.52 4.36
N THR A 84 -3.50 4.54 5.04
CA THR A 84 -3.03 4.08 6.36
C THR A 84 -1.73 3.28 6.30
N PHE A 85 -1.31 2.88 5.11
CA PHE A 85 -0.19 1.97 4.93
C PHE A 85 1.15 2.68 5.02
N ASN A 86 2.09 2.05 5.74
CA ASN A 86 3.48 2.46 5.72
C ASN A 86 4.17 1.85 4.50
N THR A 87 4.41 2.65 3.46
CA THR A 87 5.04 2.20 2.22
C THR A 87 6.43 1.58 2.42
N ASP A 88 7.13 1.95 3.49
CA ASP A 88 8.45 1.41 3.80
C ASP A 88 8.39 -0.04 4.32
N ALA A 89 7.22 -0.45 4.82
CA ALA A 89 6.95 -1.82 5.26
C ALA A 89 6.41 -2.72 4.14
N ILE A 90 6.03 -2.17 2.99
CA ILE A 90 5.43 -2.92 1.89
C ILE A 90 6.53 -3.55 1.02
N LYS A 91 6.35 -4.82 0.70
CA LYS A 91 7.15 -5.56 -0.27
C LYS A 91 6.63 -5.32 -1.68
N GLU A 92 5.36 -5.61 -1.88
CA GLU A 92 4.68 -5.54 -3.17
C GLU A 92 3.19 -5.30 -2.99
N ALA A 93 2.53 -4.85 -4.02
CA ALA A 93 1.09 -4.75 -4.08
C ALA A 93 0.60 -5.32 -5.41
N ASP A 94 -0.37 -6.21 -5.31
CA ASP A 94 -1.05 -6.85 -6.42
C ASP A 94 -2.38 -6.16 -6.67
N PHE A 95 -2.52 -5.60 -7.84
CA PHE A 95 -3.75 -4.96 -8.28
C PHE A 95 -4.43 -5.77 -9.37
N HIS A 96 -5.70 -6.11 -9.16
CA HIS A 96 -6.54 -6.78 -10.13
C HIS A 96 -7.74 -5.89 -10.46
N ALA A 97 -7.77 -5.38 -11.68
CA ALA A 97 -8.89 -4.56 -12.16
C ALA A 97 -10.06 -5.39 -12.72
N GLY A 98 -10.03 -6.70 -12.57
CA GLY A 98 -11.03 -7.66 -13.03
C GLY A 98 -10.38 -9.00 -13.36
N GLY A 99 -11.19 -10.05 -13.59
CA GLY A 99 -10.66 -11.39 -13.90
C GLY A 99 -9.91 -12.05 -12.71
N PHE A 100 -10.22 -11.66 -11.51
CA PHE A 100 -9.55 -12.16 -10.31
C PHE A 100 -9.96 -13.59 -9.97
N PRO A 101 -9.06 -14.37 -9.34
CA PRO A 101 -9.34 -15.73 -8.90
C PRO A 101 -10.50 -15.83 -7.92
N ALA A 102 -11.20 -16.98 -7.90
CA ALA A 102 -12.36 -17.24 -7.04
C ALA A 102 -12.07 -17.14 -5.52
N ARG A 103 -10.80 -17.18 -5.12
CA ARG A 103 -10.39 -16.95 -3.73
C ARG A 103 -10.75 -15.55 -3.21
N TYR A 104 -10.93 -14.60 -4.09
CA TYR A 104 -11.33 -13.24 -3.75
C TYR A 104 -12.84 -13.09 -3.92
N GLY A 105 -13.59 -13.39 -2.87
CA GLY A 105 -15.03 -13.26 -2.86
C GLY A 105 -15.53 -11.96 -2.25
N GLY A 106 -16.84 -11.69 -2.41
CA GLY A 106 -17.55 -10.64 -1.70
C GLY A 106 -17.42 -9.21 -2.25
N ARG A 107 -16.64 -9.01 -3.31
CA ARG A 107 -16.51 -7.71 -4.00
C ARG A 107 -16.51 -7.91 -5.51
N MET A 108 -17.03 -6.92 -6.25
CA MET A 108 -17.21 -7.02 -7.71
C MET A 108 -16.35 -6.04 -8.51
N GLY A 109 -15.72 -5.06 -7.85
CA GLY A 109 -14.91 -4.04 -8.49
C GLY A 109 -13.49 -4.52 -8.78
N ALA A 110 -12.56 -4.04 -8.01
CA ALA A 110 -11.15 -4.41 -8.10
C ALA A 110 -10.63 -4.99 -6.79
N ILE A 111 -9.47 -5.60 -6.86
CA ILE A 111 -8.77 -6.14 -5.70
C ILE A 111 -7.40 -5.48 -5.63
N LEU A 112 -7.05 -4.98 -4.46
CA LEU A 112 -5.73 -4.54 -4.10
C LEU A 112 -5.25 -5.37 -2.91
N ASN A 113 -4.28 -6.24 -3.14
CA ASN A 113 -3.65 -7.03 -2.10
C ASN A 113 -2.25 -6.47 -1.83
N ILE A 114 -2.08 -5.90 -0.65
CA ILE A 114 -0.81 -5.31 -0.19
C ILE A 114 -0.11 -6.37 0.64
N ILE A 115 1.14 -6.65 0.31
CA ILE A 115 1.97 -7.65 0.98
C ILE A 115 3.12 -6.93 1.67
N ASN A 116 3.23 -7.12 2.97
CA ASN A 116 4.32 -6.59 3.75
C ASN A 116 5.63 -7.37 3.50
N ARG A 117 6.74 -6.68 3.66
CA ARG A 117 8.04 -7.33 3.63
C ARG A 117 8.32 -8.04 4.96
N GLU A 118 9.17 -9.04 4.91
CA GLU A 118 9.69 -9.68 6.09
C GLU A 118 10.76 -8.80 6.76
N GLY A 119 10.92 -8.95 8.05
CA GLY A 119 11.98 -8.29 8.81
C GLY A 119 13.37 -8.85 8.47
N ASN A 120 14.41 -8.17 8.93
CA ASN A 120 15.79 -8.58 8.71
C ASN A 120 16.17 -9.75 9.61
N VAL A 121 16.55 -10.88 9.01
CA VAL A 121 16.95 -12.11 9.74
C VAL A 121 18.38 -12.06 10.30
N ASN A 122 19.19 -11.07 9.90
CA ASN A 122 20.63 -11.06 10.24
C ASN A 122 20.98 -10.03 11.33
N ARG A 123 20.28 -8.88 11.34
CA ARG A 123 20.61 -7.78 12.25
C ARG A 123 19.40 -6.90 12.52
N VAL A 124 19.40 -6.27 13.67
CA VAL A 124 18.41 -5.24 14.00
C VAL A 124 18.70 -4.00 13.13
N LYS A 125 17.65 -3.49 12.52
CA LYS A 125 17.64 -2.24 11.76
C LYS A 125 16.48 -1.38 12.19
N GLY A 126 16.70 -0.08 12.18
CA GLY A 126 15.64 0.92 12.37
C GLY A 126 15.71 1.95 11.27
N MET A 127 14.54 2.42 10.85
CA MET A 127 14.37 3.54 9.93
C MET A 127 13.33 4.47 10.51
N SER A 128 13.66 5.75 10.53
CA SER A 128 12.73 6.81 10.92
C SER A 128 12.72 7.85 9.81
N ASN A 129 11.54 8.26 9.42
CA ASN A 129 11.35 9.33 8.45
C ASN A 129 10.33 10.31 9.02
N ILE A 130 10.75 11.56 9.15
CA ILE A 130 9.92 12.64 9.69
C ILE A 130 9.79 13.70 8.60
N SER A 131 8.57 13.97 8.20
CA SER A 131 8.20 15.03 7.26
C SER A 131 7.25 16.03 7.94
N LEU A 132 6.92 17.12 7.23
CA LEU A 132 5.98 18.12 7.74
C LEU A 132 4.54 17.57 7.91
N ILE A 133 4.22 16.48 7.23
CA ILE A 133 2.86 15.92 7.16
C ILE A 133 2.76 14.52 7.77
N SER A 134 3.87 13.84 7.98
CA SER A 134 3.85 12.50 8.59
C SER A 134 5.15 12.15 9.29
N SER A 135 5.05 11.26 10.25
CA SER A 135 6.18 10.56 10.85
C SER A 135 6.02 9.06 10.67
N LYS A 136 7.09 8.40 10.28
CA LYS A 136 7.15 6.95 10.07
C LYS A 136 8.26 6.37 10.91
N LEU A 137 7.98 5.24 11.52
CA LEU A 137 8.97 4.43 12.22
C LEU A 137 8.86 2.99 11.72
N LEU A 138 10.01 2.39 11.50
CA LEU A 138 10.12 0.98 11.16
C LEU A 138 11.29 0.40 11.93
N LEU A 139 11.04 -0.67 12.64
CA LEU A 139 12.03 -1.46 13.36
C LEU A 139 11.91 -2.90 12.91
N GLU A 140 13.03 -3.54 12.67
CA GLU A 140 13.07 -4.92 12.22
C GLU A 140 14.30 -5.64 12.79
N GLY A 141 14.21 -6.93 12.96
CA GLY A 141 15.34 -7.70 13.44
C GLY A 141 15.13 -9.21 13.47
N PRO A 142 16.20 -9.96 13.78
CA PRO A 142 16.11 -11.41 13.91
C PRO A 142 15.31 -11.79 15.16
N MET A 143 14.55 -12.87 15.06
CA MET A 143 14.04 -13.57 16.23
C MET A 143 15.16 -14.36 16.92
N PRO A 144 15.08 -14.53 18.25
CA PRO A 144 15.96 -15.46 18.93
C PRO A 144 15.88 -16.85 18.29
N SER A 145 17.02 -17.39 17.88
CA SER A 145 17.08 -18.70 17.24
C SER A 145 16.67 -19.80 18.25
N TYR A 146 15.66 -20.58 17.89
CA TYR A 146 15.26 -21.77 18.65
C TYR A 146 15.27 -22.98 17.71
N LYS A 147 16.12 -23.99 18.00
CA LYS A 147 16.21 -25.25 17.25
C LYS A 147 16.25 -25.08 15.73
N ASP A 148 17.26 -24.40 15.20
CA ASP A 148 17.48 -24.17 13.76
C ASP A 148 16.42 -23.36 13.01
N MET A 149 15.40 -22.88 13.70
CA MET A 149 14.41 -21.98 13.11
C MET A 149 14.94 -20.54 13.10
N ARG A 150 15.06 -19.99 11.91
CA ARG A 150 15.40 -18.58 11.71
C ARG A 150 14.13 -17.81 11.39
N GLY A 151 13.82 -16.84 12.20
CA GLY A 151 12.70 -15.93 11.99
C GLY A 151 13.15 -14.47 12.05
N SER A 152 12.27 -13.59 11.67
CA SER A 152 12.43 -12.16 11.82
C SER A 152 11.15 -11.55 12.36
N TRP A 153 11.31 -10.37 12.95
CA TRP A 153 10.20 -9.53 13.35
C TRP A 153 10.30 -8.16 12.68
N MET A 154 9.17 -7.54 12.45
CA MET A 154 9.08 -6.18 11.95
C MET A 154 7.93 -5.47 12.67
N ILE A 155 8.20 -4.26 13.13
CA ILE A 155 7.21 -3.35 13.69
C ILE A 155 7.28 -2.06 12.90
N SER A 156 6.17 -1.62 12.37
CA SER A 156 6.08 -0.36 11.66
C SER A 156 4.89 0.46 12.15
N GLY A 157 5.10 1.76 12.22
CA GLY A 157 4.06 2.73 12.54
C GLY A 157 4.17 3.93 11.61
N ARG A 158 3.01 4.52 11.31
CA ARG A 158 2.90 5.78 10.58
C ARG A 158 1.91 6.66 11.32
N GLU A 159 2.32 7.87 11.62
CA GLU A 159 1.46 8.90 12.16
C GLU A 159 1.46 10.10 11.22
N GLN A 160 0.30 10.69 11.03
CA GLN A 160 0.14 11.88 10.23
C GLN A 160 -0.06 13.06 11.16
N ALA A 161 0.88 14.01 11.11
CA ALA A 161 0.74 15.25 11.81
C ALA A 161 -0.36 16.07 11.10
N ILE A 162 -1.50 16.19 11.75
CA ILE A 162 -2.42 17.27 11.46
C ILE A 162 -1.65 18.51 11.89
N ALA A 163 -1.16 19.29 10.93
CA ALA A 163 -0.76 20.65 11.25
C ALA A 163 -1.97 21.26 11.95
N ALA A 164 -1.80 21.59 13.23
CA ALA A 164 -2.81 22.22 14.05
C ALA A 164 -3.02 23.66 13.56
N SER A 165 -3.49 23.78 12.34
CA SER A 165 -4.06 25.01 11.80
C SER A 165 -5.55 24.90 12.12
N GLY A 166 -5.95 25.59 13.20
CA GLY A 166 -7.32 25.68 13.64
C GLY A 166 -8.30 25.80 12.49
N PHE A 167 -9.10 24.77 12.33
CA PHE A 167 -10.42 24.95 11.80
C PHE A 167 -11.36 25.19 12.98
N PRO A 168 -12.08 26.33 12.95
CA PRO A 168 -13.09 26.63 13.93
C PRO A 168 -14.22 25.62 13.92
#